data_ec7078d5fb3e9f2bc7452d03d3de5285
#
_entry.id   ec7078d5fb3e9f2bc7452d03d3de5285
#
_cell.length_a   1.000
_cell.length_b   1.000
_cell.length_c   1.000
_cell.angle_alpha   90.00
_cell.angle_beta   90.00
_cell.angle_gamma   90.00
#
_symmetry.space_group_name_H-M   'P 1'
#
loop_
_entity.id
_entity.type
_entity.pdbx_description
1 polymer ?
#
loop_
_entity_poly.entity_id
_entity_poly.type
_entity_poly.pdbx_seq_one_letter_code
_entity_poly.pdbx_strand_id
1 'polypeptide(L)'
;MLSPVQPDPSNLRKFTACVSILLLIAMVAPGYSQDRASPLDTARVGFVLGNVEFALLHELAHLVIGEMDLPIIGPEEQAADYLATMSLLRPLEIPPVGSERWLEFALTTADAFVILWQLGEKTGAVFPYWDSHALSIQRFYTIGCLLYGSSPDRFSAVPGLIEMPARRAESCAAEYARAARSIDWFLEAFGRKEGEPQKRVMTVRFEAPHSRISEYLVREIQAAGLIDWTLQRLEELINLNADATVVLRSCSMPEAAWIPEQRELVFCYELLDLYYALSSAQDQHEIRSLLTRD
;
A
#
# COMPACT_ATOMS: atom_id res chain seq x y z
N MET A 1 -13.57 -65.77 -46.76
CA MET A 1 -14.84 -65.03 -46.79
C MET A 1 -15.29 -64.88 -45.34
N LEU A 2 -15.01 -63.76 -44.69
CA LEU A 2 -15.51 -63.47 -43.34
C LEU A 2 -16.58 -62.40 -43.49
N SER A 3 -17.81 -62.74 -43.08
CA SER A 3 -18.95 -61.84 -43.11
C SER A 3 -18.81 -60.73 -42.04
N PRO A 4 -19.22 -59.49 -42.29
CA PRO A 4 -19.19 -58.43 -41.31
C PRO A 4 -20.30 -58.65 -40.25
N VAL A 5 -19.87 -58.53 -38.97
CA VAL A 5 -20.77 -58.52 -37.83
C VAL A 5 -21.46 -57.15 -37.78
N GLN A 6 -22.79 -57.13 -37.89
CA GLN A 6 -23.58 -55.91 -37.66
C GLN A 6 -23.70 -55.63 -36.15
N PRO A 7 -23.58 -54.40 -35.70
CA PRO A 7 -23.77 -54.09 -34.30
C PRO A 7 -25.22 -54.13 -33.88
N ASP A 8 -25.52 -54.75 -32.73
CA ASP A 8 -26.79 -54.85 -32.07
C ASP A 8 -27.41 -53.48 -31.75
N PRO A 9 -28.59 -53.14 -32.23
CA PRO A 9 -29.27 -51.87 -31.98
C PRO A 9 -29.63 -51.64 -30.51
N SER A 10 -29.64 -52.71 -29.67
CA SER A 10 -29.88 -52.55 -28.22
C SER A 10 -28.72 -51.81 -27.46
N ASN A 11 -27.52 -51.87 -27.98
CA ASN A 11 -26.36 -51.17 -27.40
C ASN A 11 -26.29 -49.68 -27.74
N LEU A 12 -26.92 -49.27 -28.86
CA LEU A 12 -26.95 -47.86 -29.26
C LEU A 12 -27.84 -47.01 -28.34
N ARG A 13 -28.93 -47.60 -27.81
CA ARG A 13 -29.83 -46.89 -26.87
C ARG A 13 -29.20 -46.66 -25.48
N LYS A 14 -28.31 -47.54 -25.03
CA LYS A 14 -27.60 -47.40 -23.74
C LYS A 14 -26.50 -46.34 -23.81
N PHE A 15 -25.87 -46.21 -24.98
CA PHE A 15 -24.84 -45.16 -25.18
C PHE A 15 -25.44 -43.75 -25.28
N THR A 16 -26.62 -43.63 -25.92
CA THR A 16 -27.29 -42.32 -26.04
C THR A 16 -27.83 -41.84 -24.69
N ALA A 17 -28.27 -42.73 -23.81
CA ALA A 17 -28.73 -42.37 -22.47
C ALA A 17 -27.59 -41.92 -21.55
N CYS A 18 -26.40 -42.53 -21.64
CA CYS A 18 -25.23 -42.11 -20.86
C CYS A 18 -24.67 -40.74 -21.30
N VAL A 19 -24.67 -40.46 -22.61
CA VAL A 19 -24.20 -39.16 -23.13
C VAL A 19 -25.16 -38.03 -22.74
N SER A 20 -26.48 -38.30 -22.73
CA SER A 20 -27.48 -37.31 -22.33
C SER A 20 -27.43 -36.97 -20.82
N ILE A 21 -27.10 -37.94 -19.96
CA ILE A 21 -26.94 -37.72 -18.51
C ILE A 21 -25.63 -36.95 -18.22
N LEU A 22 -24.55 -37.21 -18.95
CA LEU A 22 -23.31 -36.47 -18.83
C LEU A 22 -23.44 -35.01 -19.31
N LEU A 23 -24.23 -34.73 -20.32
CA LEU A 23 -24.54 -33.39 -20.79
C LEU A 23 -25.44 -32.60 -19.82
N LEU A 24 -26.34 -33.27 -19.11
CA LEU A 24 -27.19 -32.65 -18.09
C LEU A 24 -26.43 -32.36 -16.78
N ILE A 25 -25.43 -33.15 -16.44
CA ILE A 25 -24.56 -32.87 -15.27
C ILE A 25 -23.56 -31.73 -15.57
N ALA A 26 -23.15 -31.56 -16.82
CA ALA A 26 -22.30 -30.43 -17.23
C ALA A 26 -23.02 -29.06 -17.23
N MET A 27 -24.36 -29.06 -17.26
CA MET A 27 -25.16 -27.82 -17.21
C MET A 27 -25.56 -27.37 -15.80
N VAL A 28 -25.24 -28.14 -14.77
CA VAL A 28 -25.54 -27.81 -13.36
C VAL A 28 -24.26 -27.68 -12.53
N ALA A 29 -23.10 -27.60 -13.15
CA ALA A 29 -21.94 -27.03 -12.45
C ALA A 29 -22.28 -25.56 -12.17
N PRO A 30 -22.36 -25.14 -10.91
CA PRO A 30 -22.43 -23.71 -10.63
C PRO A 30 -21.19 -23.11 -11.31
N GLY A 31 -21.41 -22.24 -12.28
CA GLY A 31 -20.35 -21.43 -12.82
C GLY A 31 -19.72 -20.71 -11.65
N TYR A 32 -18.59 -21.17 -11.16
CA TYR A 32 -17.63 -20.33 -10.49
C TYR A 32 -17.18 -19.36 -11.59
N SER A 33 -17.96 -18.31 -11.76
CA SER A 33 -17.47 -17.08 -12.32
C SER A 33 -16.28 -16.74 -11.43
N GLN A 34 -15.09 -16.97 -11.92
CA GLN A 34 -13.96 -16.19 -11.45
C GLN A 34 -14.37 -14.76 -11.78
N ASP A 35 -14.93 -14.06 -10.79
CA ASP A 35 -15.05 -12.62 -10.80
C ASP A 35 -13.61 -12.10 -10.97
N ARG A 36 -13.21 -11.95 -12.24
CA ARG A 36 -12.08 -11.08 -12.56
C ARG A 36 -12.57 -9.72 -12.09
N ALA A 37 -11.98 -9.23 -11.00
CA ALA A 37 -12.20 -7.87 -10.55
C ALA A 37 -12.19 -6.96 -11.77
N SER A 38 -13.15 -6.06 -11.88
CA SER A 38 -13.18 -5.11 -12.99
C SER A 38 -11.88 -4.28 -12.96
N PRO A 39 -11.40 -3.75 -14.08
CA PRO A 39 -10.24 -2.87 -14.08
C PRO A 39 -10.36 -1.69 -13.09
N LEU A 40 -11.60 -1.20 -12.86
CA LEU A 40 -11.91 -0.18 -11.87
C LEU A 40 -11.68 -0.69 -10.44
N ASP A 41 -12.08 -1.94 -10.13
CA ASP A 41 -11.84 -2.53 -8.82
C ASP A 41 -10.34 -2.74 -8.57
N THR A 42 -9.58 -3.13 -9.58
CA THR A 42 -8.12 -3.27 -9.48
C THR A 42 -7.43 -1.94 -9.19
N ALA A 43 -7.84 -0.84 -9.86
CA ALA A 43 -7.29 0.49 -9.61
C ALA A 43 -7.63 0.98 -8.19
N ARG A 44 -8.86 0.74 -7.73
CA ARG A 44 -9.28 1.10 -6.37
C ARG A 44 -8.53 0.31 -5.32
N VAL A 45 -8.32 -0.98 -5.53
CA VAL A 45 -7.48 -1.82 -4.66
C VAL A 45 -6.05 -1.30 -4.64
N GLY A 46 -5.46 -0.99 -5.80
CA GLY A 46 -4.11 -0.41 -5.88
C GLY A 46 -3.98 0.90 -5.07
N PHE A 47 -4.99 1.78 -5.15
CA PHE A 47 -5.04 2.99 -4.35
C PHE A 47 -5.06 2.68 -2.84
N VAL A 48 -5.89 1.72 -2.40
CA VAL A 48 -5.94 1.33 -0.99
C VAL A 48 -4.60 0.74 -0.55
N LEU A 49 -4.02 -0.19 -1.31
CA LEU A 49 -2.76 -0.83 -0.97
C LEU A 49 -1.62 0.18 -0.82
N GLY A 50 -1.52 1.17 -1.72
CA GLY A 50 -0.49 2.21 -1.61
C GLY A 50 -0.63 3.08 -0.37
N ASN A 51 -1.87 3.44 -0.01
CA ASN A 51 -2.12 4.22 1.19
C ASN A 51 -1.94 3.41 2.48
N VAL A 52 -2.28 2.12 2.47
CA VAL A 52 -1.99 1.20 3.57
C VAL A 52 -0.49 1.06 3.77
N GLU A 53 0.28 0.90 2.70
CA GLU A 53 1.74 0.80 2.79
C GLU A 53 2.36 2.06 3.37
N PHE A 54 1.94 3.25 2.90
CA PHE A 54 2.43 4.50 3.46
C PHE A 54 2.11 4.64 4.94
N ALA A 55 0.85 4.37 5.34
CA ALA A 55 0.45 4.45 6.73
C ALA A 55 1.20 3.42 7.60
N LEU A 56 1.40 2.20 7.11
CA LEU A 56 2.22 1.20 7.79
C LEU A 56 3.66 1.68 7.99
N LEU A 57 4.29 2.20 6.95
CA LEU A 57 5.65 2.74 7.03
C LEU A 57 5.76 3.95 7.95
N HIS A 58 4.72 4.79 8.02
CA HIS A 58 4.64 5.92 8.91
C HIS A 58 4.60 5.47 10.38
N GLU A 59 3.73 4.52 10.72
CA GLU A 59 3.64 3.97 12.09
C GLU A 59 4.89 3.17 12.48
N LEU A 60 5.49 2.45 11.53
CA LEU A 60 6.77 1.80 11.75
C LEU A 60 7.91 2.82 11.97
N ALA A 61 7.81 4.01 11.39
CA ALA A 61 8.78 5.07 11.66
C ALA A 61 8.68 5.56 13.11
N HIS A 62 7.48 5.72 13.68
CA HIS A 62 7.30 6.01 15.11
C HIS A 62 7.91 4.94 16.00
N LEU A 63 7.64 3.65 15.68
CA LEU A 63 8.28 2.54 16.40
C LEU A 63 9.80 2.65 16.36
N VAL A 64 10.38 2.89 15.18
CA VAL A 64 11.84 2.97 15.00
C VAL A 64 12.43 4.19 15.71
N ILE A 65 11.79 5.36 15.61
CA ILE A 65 12.22 6.58 16.30
C ILE A 65 12.27 6.34 17.80
N GLY A 66 11.21 5.75 18.38
CA GLY A 66 11.15 5.48 19.82
C GLY A 66 12.12 4.39 20.26
N GLU A 67 12.21 3.26 19.52
CA GLU A 67 13.09 2.12 19.88
C GLU A 67 14.59 2.49 19.86
N MET A 68 14.98 3.33 18.92
CA MET A 68 16.38 3.72 18.72
C MET A 68 16.73 5.05 19.38
N ASP A 69 15.78 5.70 20.07
CA ASP A 69 15.94 7.04 20.66
C ASP A 69 16.57 8.01 19.65
N LEU A 70 15.98 8.09 18.45
CA LEU A 70 16.57 8.85 17.35
C LEU A 70 16.53 10.35 17.63
N PRO A 71 17.65 11.06 17.47
CA PRO A 71 17.70 12.52 17.64
C PRO A 71 17.03 13.20 16.44
N ILE A 72 15.73 13.41 16.50
CA ILE A 72 14.98 14.17 15.50
C ILE A 72 14.88 15.64 15.86
N ILE A 73 14.88 16.52 14.86
CA ILE A 73 14.69 17.96 15.02
C ILE A 73 13.36 18.35 14.34
N GLY A 74 12.38 18.73 15.14
CA GLY A 74 11.05 19.11 14.68
C GLY A 74 9.96 18.15 15.12
N PRO A 75 8.74 18.27 14.56
CA PRO A 75 7.65 17.36 14.86
C PRO A 75 7.99 15.93 14.43
N GLU A 76 7.72 14.96 15.29
CA GLU A 76 7.95 13.53 15.01
C GLU A 76 7.14 13.07 13.83
N GLU A 77 5.91 13.56 13.69
CA GLU A 77 5.02 13.27 12.55
C GLU A 77 5.65 13.61 11.20
N GLN A 78 6.38 14.73 11.13
CA GLN A 78 7.09 15.08 9.89
C GLN A 78 8.27 14.14 9.63
N ALA A 79 8.99 13.73 10.68
CA ALA A 79 10.06 12.76 10.54
C ALA A 79 9.53 11.40 10.07
N ALA A 80 8.39 10.95 10.61
CA ALA A 80 7.71 9.73 10.20
C ALA A 80 7.25 9.79 8.73
N ASP A 81 6.68 10.92 8.29
CA ASP A 81 6.32 11.17 6.89
C ASP A 81 7.52 11.08 5.94
N TYR A 82 8.66 11.68 6.33
CA TYR A 82 9.89 11.60 5.55
C TYR A 82 10.42 10.18 5.47
N LEU A 83 10.46 9.45 6.60
CA LEU A 83 10.89 8.05 6.62
C LEU A 83 9.98 7.17 5.76
N ALA A 84 8.67 7.31 5.87
CA ALA A 84 7.70 6.59 5.04
C ALA A 84 7.89 6.90 3.55
N THR A 85 7.92 8.18 3.17
CA THR A 85 8.11 8.59 1.77
C THR A 85 9.44 8.09 1.21
N MET A 86 10.53 8.24 1.95
CA MET A 86 11.84 7.78 1.50
C MET A 86 11.92 6.27 1.39
N SER A 87 11.21 5.51 2.24
CA SER A 87 11.11 4.05 2.14
C SER A 87 10.40 3.60 0.86
N LEU A 88 9.45 4.39 0.35
CA LEU A 88 8.83 4.16 -0.95
C LEU A 88 9.74 4.57 -2.12
N LEU A 89 10.52 5.65 -2.00
CA LEU A 89 11.31 6.21 -3.10
C LEU A 89 12.71 5.61 -3.23
N ARG A 90 13.28 5.12 -2.14
CA ARG A 90 14.55 4.38 -2.16
C ARG A 90 14.24 2.89 -2.26
N PRO A 91 14.23 2.29 -3.46
CA PRO A 91 14.15 0.84 -3.56
C PRO A 91 15.36 0.27 -2.83
N LEU A 92 15.10 -0.30 -1.66
CA LEU A 92 16.07 -1.15 -0.99
C LEU A 92 16.43 -2.22 -2.01
N GLU A 93 17.69 -2.41 -2.31
CA GLU A 93 18.31 -3.03 -3.49
C GLU A 93 17.78 -4.42 -3.91
N ILE A 94 16.76 -4.95 -3.26
CA ILE A 94 16.14 -6.23 -3.60
C ILE A 94 14.62 -6.08 -3.59
N PRO A 95 14.00 -5.62 -4.67
CA PRO A 95 12.56 -5.75 -4.78
C PRO A 95 12.23 -7.13 -5.35
N PRO A 96 11.38 -7.93 -4.70
CA PRO A 96 10.71 -9.04 -5.38
C PRO A 96 9.68 -8.56 -6.41
N VAL A 97 9.36 -7.26 -6.43
CA VAL A 97 8.39 -6.62 -7.34
C VAL A 97 9.01 -5.31 -7.82
N GLY A 98 8.96 -5.05 -9.12
CA GLY A 98 9.64 -3.96 -9.79
C GLY A 98 9.45 -2.57 -9.18
N SER A 99 10.37 -1.68 -9.46
CA SER A 99 10.41 -0.28 -8.99
C SER A 99 9.13 0.52 -9.28
N GLU A 100 8.30 0.08 -10.21
CA GLU A 100 7.04 0.69 -10.61
C GLU A 100 5.98 0.67 -9.50
N ARG A 101 5.90 -0.42 -8.72
CA ARG A 101 4.94 -0.53 -7.60
C ARG A 101 5.16 0.53 -6.51
N TRP A 102 6.41 0.79 -6.16
CA TRP A 102 6.76 1.80 -5.15
C TRP A 102 6.44 3.20 -5.61
N LEU A 103 6.70 3.47 -6.89
CA LEU A 103 6.29 4.72 -7.51
C LEU A 103 4.77 4.87 -7.48
N GLU A 104 4.02 3.82 -7.82
CA GLU A 104 2.57 3.84 -7.76
C GLU A 104 2.08 4.10 -6.33
N PHE A 105 2.68 3.50 -5.32
CA PHE A 105 2.30 3.75 -3.92
C PHE A 105 2.55 5.20 -3.49
N ALA A 106 3.69 5.78 -3.85
CA ALA A 106 3.97 7.19 -3.57
C ALA A 106 2.95 8.12 -4.26
N LEU A 107 2.57 7.81 -5.49
CA LEU A 107 1.58 8.58 -6.24
C LEU A 107 0.18 8.48 -5.63
N THR A 108 -0.29 7.27 -5.31
CA THR A 108 -1.61 7.09 -4.68
C THR A 108 -1.71 7.74 -3.32
N THR A 109 -0.60 7.78 -2.57
CA THR A 109 -0.54 8.49 -1.29
C THR A 109 -0.62 10.00 -1.48
N ALA A 110 0.09 10.54 -2.45
CA ALA A 110 -0.01 11.96 -2.79
C ALA A 110 -1.45 12.31 -3.21
N ASP A 111 -2.08 11.49 -4.07
CA ASP A 111 -3.48 11.67 -4.48
C ASP A 111 -4.44 11.67 -3.29
N ALA A 112 -4.26 10.76 -2.31
CA ALA A 112 -5.11 10.73 -1.13
C ALA A 112 -5.02 12.03 -0.31
N PHE A 113 -3.83 12.58 -0.12
CA PHE A 113 -3.65 13.83 0.62
C PHE A 113 -4.26 15.04 -0.09
N VAL A 114 -4.12 15.15 -1.42
CA VAL A 114 -4.74 16.27 -2.14
C VAL A 114 -6.26 16.13 -2.20
N ILE A 115 -6.80 14.91 -2.32
CA ILE A 115 -8.25 14.65 -2.28
C ILE A 115 -8.81 15.03 -0.89
N LEU A 116 -8.16 14.64 0.19
CA LEU A 116 -8.56 15.00 1.56
C LEU A 116 -8.55 16.52 1.76
N TRP A 117 -7.54 17.22 1.27
CA TRP A 117 -7.47 18.67 1.30
C TRP A 117 -8.64 19.32 0.55
N GLN A 118 -8.88 18.90 -0.69
CA GLN A 118 -9.97 19.43 -1.52
C GLN A 118 -11.36 19.16 -0.93
N LEU A 119 -11.55 17.99 -0.32
CA LEU A 119 -12.79 17.67 0.40
C LEU A 119 -12.98 18.61 1.59
N GLY A 120 -11.93 18.87 2.36
CA GLY A 120 -11.95 19.81 3.46
C GLY A 120 -12.35 21.22 3.01
N GLU A 121 -11.76 21.72 1.94
CA GLU A 121 -12.11 23.04 1.37
C GLU A 121 -13.56 23.09 0.88
N LYS A 122 -14.03 22.08 0.14
CA LYS A 122 -15.39 22.00 -0.38
C LYS A 122 -16.46 21.95 0.74
N THR A 123 -16.15 21.30 1.84
CA THR A 123 -17.06 21.14 2.98
C THR A 123 -16.96 22.27 4.00
N GLY A 124 -16.00 23.18 3.84
CA GLY A 124 -15.73 24.24 4.82
C GLY A 124 -15.17 23.70 6.14
N ALA A 125 -14.42 22.61 6.10
CA ALA A 125 -13.82 22.04 7.29
C ALA A 125 -12.85 23.02 7.94
N VAL A 126 -12.80 23.01 9.28
CA VAL A 126 -11.79 23.74 10.03
C VAL A 126 -10.51 22.92 10.04
N PHE A 127 -9.47 23.44 9.39
CA PHE A 127 -8.16 22.78 9.40
C PHE A 127 -7.49 22.94 10.77
N PRO A 128 -7.01 21.86 11.38
CA PRO A 128 -6.36 21.89 12.68
C PRO A 128 -4.90 22.36 12.53
N TYR A 129 -4.69 23.67 12.37
CA TYR A 129 -3.33 24.26 12.22
C TYR A 129 -2.40 24.01 13.40
N TRP A 130 -2.94 23.55 14.53
CA TRP A 130 -2.22 23.20 15.76
C TRP A 130 -1.89 21.71 15.87
N ASP A 131 -2.30 20.90 14.90
CA ASP A 131 -2.01 19.47 14.88
C ASP A 131 -0.50 19.23 14.72
N SER A 132 0.00 18.15 15.30
CA SER A 132 1.38 17.70 15.11
C SER A 132 1.64 17.24 13.67
N HIS A 133 0.60 16.72 13.00
CA HIS A 133 0.67 16.37 11.58
C HIS A 133 0.70 17.63 10.70
N ALA A 134 1.48 17.58 9.65
CA ALA A 134 1.39 18.58 8.60
C ALA A 134 0.04 18.50 7.89
N LEU A 135 -0.46 19.65 7.40
CA LEU A 135 -1.68 19.67 6.59
C LEU A 135 -1.56 18.73 5.39
N SER A 136 -2.65 18.09 4.99
CA SER A 136 -2.66 17.16 3.85
C SER A 136 -2.06 17.76 2.59
N ILE A 137 -2.31 19.05 2.30
CA ILE A 137 -1.70 19.75 1.17
C ILE A 137 -0.18 19.90 1.32
N GLN A 138 0.34 20.07 2.52
CA GLN A 138 1.78 20.14 2.77
C GLN A 138 2.42 18.76 2.58
N ARG A 139 1.77 17.68 3.04
CA ARG A 139 2.21 16.30 2.85
C ARG A 139 2.24 15.95 1.36
N PHE A 140 1.21 16.33 0.60
CA PHE A 140 1.17 16.22 -0.86
C PHE A 140 2.40 16.84 -1.54
N TYR A 141 2.70 18.12 -1.24
CA TYR A 141 3.85 18.79 -1.82
C TYR A 141 5.18 18.21 -1.34
N THR A 142 5.26 17.68 -0.13
CA THR A 142 6.47 17.01 0.37
C THR A 142 6.75 15.74 -0.42
N ILE A 143 5.76 14.88 -0.64
CA ILE A 143 5.89 13.66 -1.45
C ILE A 143 6.30 14.01 -2.88
N GLY A 144 5.60 14.96 -3.51
CA GLY A 144 5.91 15.40 -4.87
C GLY A 144 7.33 15.99 -5.01
N CYS A 145 7.78 16.75 -4.02
CA CYS A 145 9.14 17.30 -3.99
C CYS A 145 10.21 16.20 -3.82
N LEU A 146 10.01 15.27 -2.91
CA LEU A 146 10.93 14.14 -2.72
C LEU A 146 10.97 13.24 -3.94
N LEU A 147 9.82 12.98 -4.56
CA LEU A 147 9.73 12.22 -5.82
C LEU A 147 10.52 12.92 -6.93
N TYR A 148 10.24 14.20 -7.19
CA TYR A 148 11.00 14.96 -8.19
C TYR A 148 12.49 15.02 -7.85
N GLY A 149 12.82 15.28 -6.58
CA GLY A 149 14.20 15.38 -6.09
C GLY A 149 15.00 14.08 -6.20
N SER A 150 14.33 12.92 -6.19
CA SER A 150 14.97 11.60 -6.33
C SER A 150 15.60 11.39 -7.71
N SER A 151 14.99 11.92 -8.76
CA SER A 151 15.48 11.85 -10.13
C SER A 151 14.82 12.97 -10.96
N PRO A 152 15.37 14.20 -10.95
CA PRO A 152 14.78 15.34 -11.65
C PRO A 152 14.56 15.13 -13.15
N ASP A 153 15.45 14.38 -13.81
CA ASP A 153 15.33 14.09 -15.25
C ASP A 153 14.14 13.17 -15.52
N ARG A 154 14.03 12.09 -14.75
CA ARG A 154 12.93 11.11 -14.86
C ARG A 154 11.57 11.74 -14.51
N PHE A 155 11.53 12.56 -13.48
CA PHE A 155 10.31 13.15 -12.95
C PHE A 155 10.15 14.64 -13.31
N SER A 156 10.73 15.06 -14.44
CA SER A 156 10.74 16.48 -14.88
C SER A 156 9.34 17.08 -15.03
N ALA A 157 8.32 16.28 -15.30
CA ALA A 157 6.94 16.74 -15.42
C ALA A 157 6.28 17.02 -14.06
N VAL A 158 6.74 16.40 -12.95
CA VAL A 158 6.06 16.47 -11.64
C VAL A 158 5.82 17.89 -11.17
N PRO A 159 6.79 18.83 -11.16
CA PRO A 159 6.53 20.19 -10.67
C PRO A 159 5.38 20.89 -11.42
N GLY A 160 5.31 20.73 -12.74
CA GLY A 160 4.23 21.32 -13.53
C GLY A 160 2.86 20.67 -13.25
N LEU A 161 2.83 19.34 -13.06
CA LEU A 161 1.60 18.58 -12.79
C LEU A 161 0.95 18.91 -11.46
N ILE A 162 1.78 19.17 -10.44
CA ILE A 162 1.29 19.50 -9.09
C ILE A 162 1.29 21.01 -8.82
N GLU A 163 1.46 21.83 -9.86
CA GLU A 163 1.51 23.30 -9.75
C GLU A 163 2.55 23.79 -8.70
N MET A 164 3.67 23.07 -8.59
CA MET A 164 4.72 23.44 -7.65
C MET A 164 5.46 24.68 -8.16
N PRO A 165 5.58 25.76 -7.35
CA PRO A 165 6.36 26.94 -7.76
C PRO A 165 7.80 26.57 -8.10
N ALA A 166 8.34 27.14 -9.18
CA ALA A 166 9.71 26.86 -9.63
C ALA A 166 10.75 26.99 -8.50
N ARG A 167 10.66 28.04 -7.70
CA ARG A 167 11.53 28.26 -6.52
C ARG A 167 11.48 27.10 -5.53
N ARG A 168 10.31 26.45 -5.38
CA ARG A 168 10.18 25.26 -4.51
C ARG A 168 10.83 24.05 -5.16
N ALA A 169 10.57 23.84 -6.45
CA ALA A 169 11.14 22.74 -7.22
C ALA A 169 12.68 22.74 -7.22
N GLU A 170 13.32 23.92 -7.34
CA GLU A 170 14.77 24.07 -7.29
C GLU A 170 15.41 23.49 -6.02
N SER A 171 14.69 23.45 -4.90
CA SER A 171 15.20 22.91 -3.63
C SER A 171 15.04 21.41 -3.47
N CYS A 172 14.22 20.74 -4.27
CA CYS A 172 13.79 19.36 -4.04
C CYS A 172 14.92 18.33 -4.13
N ALA A 173 15.84 18.47 -5.10
CA ALA A 173 17.00 17.59 -5.21
C ALA A 173 17.90 17.64 -3.97
N ALA A 174 18.14 18.86 -3.45
CA ALA A 174 18.91 19.03 -2.23
C ALA A 174 18.18 18.50 -0.98
N GLU A 175 16.86 18.63 -0.94
CA GLU A 175 16.02 18.09 0.13
C GLU A 175 16.06 16.57 0.14
N TYR A 176 15.82 15.91 -1.01
CA TYR A 176 15.95 14.46 -1.15
C TYR A 176 17.34 13.96 -0.74
N ALA A 177 18.40 14.62 -1.23
CA ALA A 177 19.78 14.24 -0.88
C ALA A 177 20.09 14.37 0.62
N ARG A 178 19.49 15.33 1.33
CA ARG A 178 19.62 15.43 2.80
C ARG A 178 18.86 14.29 3.49
N ALA A 179 17.63 14.02 3.10
CA ALA A 179 16.84 12.92 3.64
C ALA A 179 17.56 11.57 3.42
N ALA A 180 18.10 11.35 2.22
CA ALA A 180 18.86 10.14 1.90
C ALA A 180 20.07 9.96 2.83
N ARG A 181 20.88 11.03 3.03
CA ARG A 181 22.01 10.97 3.96
C ARG A 181 21.60 10.72 5.42
N SER A 182 20.44 11.22 5.84
CA SER A 182 19.93 10.96 7.19
C SER A 182 19.59 9.49 7.37
N ILE A 183 19.00 8.86 6.35
CA ILE A 183 18.70 7.43 6.36
C ILE A 183 19.98 6.60 6.32
N ASP A 184 20.96 6.97 5.48
CA ASP A 184 22.24 6.28 5.41
C ASP A 184 22.96 6.32 6.77
N TRP A 185 22.99 7.48 7.41
CA TRP A 185 23.53 7.64 8.76
C TRP A 185 22.78 6.77 9.79
N PHE A 186 21.45 6.78 9.74
CA PHE A 186 20.63 5.94 10.62
C PHE A 186 20.96 4.45 10.45
N LEU A 187 21.00 3.96 9.22
CA LEU A 187 21.30 2.53 8.94
C LEU A 187 22.75 2.18 9.30
N GLU A 188 23.69 3.12 9.16
CA GLU A 188 25.07 2.91 9.61
C GLU A 188 25.17 2.79 11.14
N ALA A 189 24.44 3.65 11.87
CA ALA A 189 24.50 3.71 13.33
C ALA A 189 23.70 2.60 14.01
N PHE A 190 22.50 2.31 13.54
CA PHE A 190 21.50 1.44 14.19
C PHE A 190 21.14 0.20 13.37
N GLY A 191 21.52 0.17 12.09
CA GLY A 191 21.21 -0.96 11.22
C GLY A 191 21.84 -2.25 11.69
N ARG A 192 21.14 -3.37 11.43
CA ARG A 192 21.62 -4.72 11.71
C ARG A 192 22.88 -5.00 10.89
N LYS A 193 23.90 -5.51 11.54
CA LYS A 193 25.17 -5.80 10.88
C LYS A 193 25.11 -7.16 10.19
N GLU A 194 25.92 -7.32 9.13
CA GLU A 194 26.02 -8.58 8.41
C GLU A 194 26.39 -9.72 9.37
N GLY A 195 25.64 -10.83 9.30
CA GLY A 195 25.82 -12.00 10.19
C GLY A 195 25.22 -11.82 11.60
N GLU A 196 24.67 -10.66 11.94
CA GLU A 196 23.97 -10.48 13.20
C GLU A 196 22.61 -11.20 13.15
N PRO A 197 22.30 -12.10 14.12
CA PRO A 197 21.01 -12.78 14.13
C PRO A 197 19.87 -11.80 14.40
N GLN A 198 18.72 -12.04 13.80
CA GLN A 198 17.47 -11.39 14.16
C GLN A 198 17.14 -11.70 15.63
N LYS A 199 16.88 -10.67 16.42
CA LYS A 199 16.65 -10.80 17.86
C LYS A 199 15.17 -10.83 18.21
N ARG A 200 14.35 -10.13 17.46
CA ARG A 200 12.93 -9.93 17.72
C ARG A 200 12.14 -10.09 16.45
N VAL A 201 10.86 -10.39 16.61
CA VAL A 201 9.95 -10.60 15.49
C VAL A 201 8.77 -9.65 15.55
N MET A 202 8.30 -9.27 14.38
CA MET A 202 7.01 -8.62 14.21
C MET A 202 6.00 -9.63 13.70
N THR A 203 4.82 -9.61 14.27
CA THR A 203 3.71 -10.51 13.88
C THR A 203 2.53 -9.70 13.36
N VAL A 204 1.64 -10.36 12.62
CA VAL A 204 0.41 -9.73 12.13
C VAL A 204 -0.79 -10.48 12.71
N ARG A 205 -1.76 -9.72 13.22
CA ARG A 205 -3.03 -10.25 13.72
C ARG A 205 -4.20 -9.54 13.03
N PHE A 206 -5.08 -10.31 12.43
CA PHE A 206 -6.32 -9.81 11.85
C PHE A 206 -7.48 -10.19 12.76
N GLU A 207 -8.19 -9.20 13.28
CA GLU A 207 -9.47 -9.41 13.96
C GLU A 207 -10.60 -9.45 12.93
N ALA A 208 -11.82 -9.80 13.38
CA ALA A 208 -12.96 -9.92 12.47
C ALA A 208 -13.30 -8.54 11.84
N PRO A 209 -13.32 -8.42 10.50
CA PRO A 209 -13.73 -7.18 9.84
C PRO A 209 -15.19 -6.83 10.13
N HIS A 210 -15.50 -5.53 10.21
CA HIS A 210 -16.84 -5.03 10.53
C HIS A 210 -17.74 -4.87 9.31
N SER A 211 -17.20 -4.87 8.10
CA SER A 211 -17.94 -4.63 6.86
C SER A 211 -17.50 -5.60 5.74
N ARG A 212 -18.34 -5.75 4.70
CA ARG A 212 -17.96 -6.51 3.51
C ARG A 212 -16.82 -5.87 2.74
N ILE A 213 -16.68 -4.55 2.81
CA ILE A 213 -15.60 -3.80 2.15
C ILE A 213 -14.28 -4.10 2.87
N SER A 214 -14.24 -3.94 4.19
CA SER A 214 -13.03 -4.25 4.96
C SER A 214 -12.67 -5.74 4.88
N GLU A 215 -13.65 -6.66 4.84
CA GLU A 215 -13.41 -8.10 4.60
C GLU A 215 -12.76 -8.35 3.22
N TYR A 216 -13.24 -7.68 2.18
CA TYR A 216 -12.66 -7.76 0.85
C TYR A 216 -11.24 -7.19 0.82
N LEU A 217 -11.03 -6.00 1.38
CA LEU A 217 -9.72 -5.34 1.40
C LEU A 217 -8.67 -6.11 2.21
N VAL A 218 -9.07 -6.72 3.32
CA VAL A 218 -8.18 -7.62 4.10
C VAL A 218 -7.70 -8.78 3.25
N ARG A 219 -8.57 -9.41 2.45
CA ARG A 219 -8.16 -10.48 1.53
C ARG A 219 -7.16 -9.98 0.48
N GLU A 220 -7.37 -8.78 -0.08
CA GLU A 220 -6.46 -8.18 -1.06
C GLU A 220 -5.10 -7.83 -0.44
N ILE A 221 -5.08 -7.28 0.77
CA ILE A 221 -3.85 -6.99 1.53
C ILE A 221 -3.06 -8.29 1.79
N GLN A 222 -3.75 -9.35 2.24
CA GLN A 222 -3.14 -10.66 2.49
C GLN A 222 -2.64 -11.30 1.18
N ALA A 223 -3.43 -11.25 0.11
CA ALA A 223 -3.04 -11.80 -1.20
C ALA A 223 -1.82 -11.06 -1.79
N ALA A 224 -1.70 -9.75 -1.54
CA ALA A 224 -0.55 -8.95 -1.94
C ALA A 224 0.70 -9.24 -1.09
N GLY A 225 0.56 -9.89 0.08
CA GLY A 225 1.64 -10.11 1.04
C GLY A 225 2.26 -8.80 1.56
N LEU A 226 1.48 -7.70 1.53
CA LEU A 226 1.99 -6.34 1.73
C LEU A 226 2.63 -6.17 3.10
N ILE A 227 1.88 -6.47 4.15
CA ILE A 227 2.33 -6.27 5.54
C ILE A 227 3.49 -7.19 5.87
N ASP A 228 3.37 -8.49 5.56
CA ASP A 228 4.41 -9.47 5.87
C ASP A 228 5.74 -9.09 5.21
N TRP A 229 5.69 -8.67 3.94
CA TRP A 229 6.88 -8.23 3.21
C TRP A 229 7.53 -6.99 3.85
N THR A 230 6.74 -5.99 4.23
CA THR A 230 7.23 -4.75 4.85
C THR A 230 7.86 -5.03 6.20
N LEU A 231 7.23 -5.88 7.03
CA LEU A 231 7.77 -6.27 8.33
C LEU A 231 9.06 -7.08 8.20
N GLN A 232 9.09 -8.06 7.30
CA GLN A 232 10.31 -8.81 7.02
C GLN A 232 11.46 -7.88 6.61
N ARG A 233 11.16 -6.89 5.78
CA ARG A 233 12.15 -5.91 5.32
C ARG A 233 12.68 -5.05 6.46
N LEU A 234 11.81 -4.60 7.37
CA LEU A 234 12.23 -3.90 8.58
C LEU A 234 13.16 -4.76 9.44
N GLU A 235 12.80 -6.02 9.67
CA GLU A 235 13.57 -6.99 10.47
C GLU A 235 14.94 -7.31 9.84
N GLU A 236 15.06 -7.25 8.51
CA GLU A 236 16.34 -7.37 7.81
C GLU A 236 17.24 -6.16 8.06
N LEU A 237 16.67 -4.98 8.23
CA LEU A 237 17.39 -3.71 8.36
C LEU A 237 17.79 -3.40 9.79
N ILE A 238 16.95 -3.70 10.78
CA ILE A 238 17.16 -3.32 12.18
C ILE A 238 16.81 -4.47 13.14
N ASN A 239 17.38 -4.44 14.33
CA ASN A 239 16.99 -5.30 15.44
C ASN A 239 16.15 -4.49 16.43
N LEU A 240 14.88 -4.85 16.61
CA LEU A 240 14.02 -4.26 17.63
C LEU A 240 14.46 -4.69 19.05
N ASN A 241 14.12 -3.88 20.05
CA ASN A 241 14.40 -4.18 21.47
C ASN A 241 13.45 -5.23 22.04
N ALA A 242 12.23 -5.32 21.51
CA ALA A 242 11.22 -6.33 21.88
C ALA A 242 10.33 -6.67 20.69
N ASP A 243 9.61 -7.79 20.78
CA ASP A 243 8.64 -8.19 19.76
C ASP A 243 7.50 -7.17 19.67
N ALA A 244 6.91 -7.00 18.48
CA ALA A 244 5.79 -6.10 18.24
C ALA A 244 4.75 -6.79 17.32
N THR A 245 3.51 -6.27 17.34
CA THR A 245 2.42 -6.85 16.56
C THR A 245 1.70 -5.77 15.76
N VAL A 246 1.51 -6.00 14.47
CA VAL A 246 0.56 -5.22 13.66
C VAL A 246 -0.83 -5.83 13.83
N VAL A 247 -1.79 -5.04 14.30
CA VAL A 247 -3.15 -5.50 14.59
C VAL A 247 -4.13 -4.75 13.71
N LEU A 248 -4.82 -5.47 12.82
CA LEU A 248 -5.92 -4.89 12.06
C LEU A 248 -7.24 -5.20 12.79
N ARG A 249 -7.96 -4.15 13.17
CA ARG A 249 -9.21 -4.25 13.93
C ARG A 249 -10.16 -3.09 13.66
N SER A 250 -11.41 -3.19 14.13
CA SER A 250 -12.32 -2.04 14.16
C SER A 250 -12.04 -1.15 15.38
N CYS A 251 -12.02 0.18 15.15
CA CYS A 251 -11.71 1.18 16.16
C CYS A 251 -12.80 2.26 16.31
N SER A 252 -13.80 2.27 15.44
CA SER A 252 -14.81 3.33 15.29
C SER A 252 -14.27 4.66 14.72
N MET A 253 -12.99 4.74 14.37
CA MET A 253 -12.33 5.90 13.76
C MET A 253 -11.37 5.44 12.66
N PRO A 254 -11.21 6.23 11.55
CA PRO A 254 -10.28 5.91 10.48
C PRO A 254 -8.85 6.34 10.87
N GLU A 255 -8.13 5.51 11.58
CA GLU A 255 -6.78 5.79 12.07
C GLU A 255 -5.85 4.59 11.96
N ALA A 256 -4.55 4.85 11.98
CA ALA A 256 -3.50 3.91 12.34
C ALA A 256 -2.65 4.56 13.44
N ALA A 257 -2.10 3.77 14.37
CA ALA A 257 -1.28 4.28 15.45
C ALA A 257 -0.32 3.24 16.00
N TRP A 258 0.93 3.62 16.25
CA TRP A 258 1.84 2.87 17.10
C TRP A 258 1.52 3.13 18.58
N ILE A 259 1.27 2.07 19.35
CA ILE A 259 0.97 2.13 20.79
C ILE A 259 2.12 1.48 21.57
N PRO A 260 3.10 2.27 22.02
CA PRO A 260 4.33 1.76 22.63
C PRO A 260 4.09 0.84 23.83
N GLU A 261 3.12 1.19 24.71
CA GLU A 261 2.82 0.45 25.93
C GLU A 261 2.29 -0.95 25.67
N GLN A 262 1.60 -1.14 24.53
CA GLN A 262 1.05 -2.42 24.09
C GLN A 262 1.97 -3.15 23.15
N ARG A 263 2.97 -2.47 22.59
CA ARG A 263 3.80 -2.97 21.51
C ARG A 263 2.95 -3.38 20.29
N GLU A 264 1.88 -2.63 20.05
CA GLU A 264 0.97 -2.85 18.94
C GLU A 264 0.97 -1.65 17.98
N LEU A 265 1.10 -1.93 16.71
CA LEU A 265 0.73 -1.03 15.63
C LEU A 265 -0.70 -1.38 15.23
N VAL A 266 -1.64 -0.53 15.61
CA VAL A 266 -3.07 -0.72 15.34
C VAL A 266 -3.40 -0.09 14.00
N PHE A 267 -4.09 -0.86 13.15
CA PHE A 267 -4.62 -0.40 11.87
C PHE A 267 -6.13 -0.60 11.86
N CYS A 268 -6.87 0.50 11.86
CA CYS A 268 -8.33 0.46 11.94
C CYS A 268 -8.96 0.11 10.59
N TYR A 269 -9.93 -0.80 10.57
CA TYR A 269 -10.65 -1.15 9.35
C TYR A 269 -11.39 0.05 8.73
N GLU A 270 -11.80 1.00 9.55
CA GLU A 270 -12.42 2.25 9.13
C GLU A 270 -11.48 3.09 8.26
N LEU A 271 -10.16 2.98 8.45
CA LEU A 271 -9.17 3.63 7.58
C LEU A 271 -9.12 2.98 6.19
N LEU A 272 -9.25 1.64 6.11
CA LEU A 272 -9.38 0.93 4.83
C LEU A 272 -10.65 1.39 4.08
N ASP A 273 -11.78 1.48 4.80
CA ASP A 273 -13.06 1.95 4.22
C ASP A 273 -12.95 3.40 3.73
N LEU A 274 -12.22 4.26 4.46
CA LEU A 274 -11.93 5.63 4.04
C LEU A 274 -11.10 5.65 2.74
N TYR A 275 -10.00 4.93 2.68
CA TYR A 275 -9.17 4.87 1.46
C TYR A 275 -9.97 4.33 0.27
N TYR A 276 -10.81 3.32 0.48
CA TYR A 276 -11.67 2.81 -0.56
C TYR A 276 -12.71 3.85 -1.04
N ALA A 277 -13.27 4.65 -0.14
CA ALA A 277 -14.15 5.75 -0.50
C ALA A 277 -13.41 6.85 -1.28
N LEU A 278 -12.20 7.23 -0.85
CA LEU A 278 -11.37 8.22 -1.54
C LEU A 278 -10.94 7.76 -2.94
N SER A 279 -10.73 6.45 -3.15
CA SER A 279 -10.37 5.92 -4.46
C SER A 279 -11.39 6.23 -5.56
N SER A 280 -12.65 6.47 -5.21
CA SER A 280 -13.68 6.89 -6.15
C SER A 280 -13.47 8.31 -6.68
N ALA A 281 -12.73 9.14 -5.97
CA ALA A 281 -12.39 10.50 -6.38
C ALA A 281 -11.06 10.56 -7.19
N GLN A 282 -10.25 9.51 -7.13
CA GLN A 282 -8.98 9.42 -7.87
C GLN A 282 -9.17 9.47 -9.38
N ASP A 283 -10.25 8.89 -9.90
CA ASP A 283 -10.55 8.88 -11.34
C ASP A 283 -10.74 10.30 -11.92
N GLN A 284 -10.91 11.31 -11.07
CA GLN A 284 -11.04 12.71 -11.44
C GLN A 284 -9.72 13.48 -11.45
N HIS A 285 -8.61 12.85 -11.01
CA HIS A 285 -7.30 13.48 -10.94
C HIS A 285 -6.44 13.17 -12.17
N GLU A 286 -6.09 14.20 -12.93
CA GLU A 286 -5.26 14.09 -14.15
C GLU A 286 -3.79 13.67 -13.89
N ILE A 287 -3.29 13.80 -12.66
CA ILE A 287 -1.87 13.57 -12.34
C ILE A 287 -1.43 12.16 -12.73
N ARG A 288 -2.25 11.15 -12.44
CA ARG A 288 -1.94 9.75 -12.78
C ARG A 288 -1.89 9.51 -14.30
N SER A 289 -2.79 10.12 -15.06
CA SER A 289 -2.87 9.92 -16.51
C SER A 289 -1.68 10.53 -17.27
N LEU A 290 -1.00 11.49 -16.66
CA LEU A 290 0.10 12.24 -17.26
C LEU A 290 1.46 11.60 -16.98
N LEU A 291 1.61 10.88 -15.83
CA LEU A 291 2.84 10.17 -15.47
C LEU A 291 2.94 8.79 -16.14
N THR A 292 1.84 8.25 -16.66
CA THR A 292 1.78 6.95 -17.36
C THR A 292 1.72 7.07 -18.88
N ARG A 293 1.81 8.27 -19.46
CA ARG A 293 1.93 8.48 -20.91
C ARG A 293 3.40 8.48 -21.28
N ASP A 294 3.88 7.32 -21.77
CA ASP A 294 5.10 7.20 -22.57
C ASP A 294 4.90 7.75 -23.97
#